data_901904ef18b7df4eaabb8f8bfa901a2c
#
_entry.id   901904ef18b7df4eaabb8f8bfa901a2c
#
_cell.length_a   1.000
_cell.length_b   1.000
_cell.length_c   1.000
_cell.angle_alpha   90.00
_cell.angle_beta   90.00
_cell.angle_gamma   90.00
#
_symmetry.space_group_name_H-M   'P 1'
#
loop_
_entity.id
_entity.type
_entity.pdbx_description
1 polymer ?
#
loop_
_entity_poly.entity_id
_entity_poly.type
_entity_poly.pdbx_seq_one_letter_code
_entity_poly.pdbx_strand_id
1 'polypeptide(L)'
;MRLKKKFYFLAANYFRFFANISLRRWKPRVIAITGSVGKTTMLNLVESTLKTKAHYSFNANSAFGVAFDIVDMDGVRGSKWRWLSLIIGVPFKSLFYTHREKFYIVEIDGERPHEAEFLAKWLKPEVTIWVSLGLSHAVQFEKQVEAGLFPNLEKAITHEFATLPENTQKLILIDKDVDLMNRAIDKIVAKGKTKAEVIKCSKSELLKYTVYPNKTEFVMNFSSQPKLNEFTITFKNPMQRDLAIQLSMLSKLCEYLHIQIPSDFSDMREAPGRNTFLKGINNLKIIDSSYNAHLISMESILKMYRSMRTQHKWLVIGDMVEQGSIERHEHEKLAEAIIAANPEQVILIGRRTREYTYPILQKQGIKTNVFDDPKKALEFIQQNAVNGETVLFKGSQYLEWIIEKLLLNSKDAERLPRREKAAEKRREKRGLN
;
A
#
# COMPACT_ATOMS: atom_id res chain seq x y z
N MET A 1 -14.57 -22.27 14.30
CA MET A 1 -13.57 -21.51 13.55
C MET A 1 -12.65 -22.38 12.67
N ARG A 2 -12.15 -23.54 13.13
CA ARG A 2 -11.38 -24.51 12.29
C ARG A 2 -12.15 -24.95 11.04
N LEU A 3 -13.49 -25.13 11.13
CA LEU A 3 -14.35 -25.51 10.01
C LEU A 3 -14.39 -24.44 8.91
N LYS A 4 -14.59 -23.15 9.29
CA LYS A 4 -14.61 -22.03 8.31
C LYS A 4 -13.28 -21.88 7.56
N LYS A 5 -12.15 -22.12 8.25
CA LYS A 5 -10.81 -22.06 7.63
C LYS A 5 -10.60 -23.25 6.65
N LYS A 6 -11.04 -24.46 7.01
CA LYS A 6 -10.99 -25.63 6.11
C LYS A 6 -11.84 -25.40 4.86
N PHE A 7 -13.06 -24.88 5.01
CA PHE A 7 -13.92 -24.54 3.88
C PHE A 7 -13.32 -23.45 2.97
N TYR A 8 -12.63 -22.46 3.54
CA TYR A 8 -11.95 -21.44 2.76
C TYR A 8 -10.93 -22.04 1.79
N PHE A 9 -9.98 -22.84 2.27
CA PHE A 9 -8.96 -23.44 1.42
C PHE A 9 -9.51 -24.56 0.52
N LEU A 10 -10.60 -25.23 0.90
CA LEU A 10 -11.29 -26.19 0.03
C LEU A 10 -11.85 -25.47 -1.21
N ALA A 11 -12.57 -24.37 -1.00
CA ALA A 11 -13.09 -23.56 -2.10
C ALA A 11 -11.96 -22.89 -2.91
N ALA A 12 -10.89 -22.41 -2.25
CA ALA A 12 -9.73 -21.88 -2.94
C ALA A 12 -9.04 -22.93 -3.83
N ASN A 13 -8.97 -24.20 -3.38
CA ASN A 13 -8.43 -25.29 -4.19
C ASN A 13 -9.29 -25.58 -5.42
N TYR A 14 -10.63 -25.49 -5.30
CA TYR A 14 -11.54 -25.61 -6.44
C TYR A 14 -11.21 -24.58 -7.53
N PHE A 15 -11.18 -23.29 -7.17
CA PHE A 15 -10.87 -22.24 -8.13
C PHE A 15 -9.44 -22.31 -8.65
N ARG A 16 -8.46 -22.66 -7.79
CA ARG A 16 -7.08 -22.91 -8.20
C ARG A 16 -6.98 -24.01 -9.25
N PHE A 17 -7.74 -25.10 -9.11
CA PHE A 17 -7.70 -26.20 -10.07
C PHE A 17 -8.06 -25.69 -11.48
N PHE A 18 -9.13 -24.95 -11.63
CA PHE A 18 -9.54 -24.40 -12.92
C PHE A 18 -8.61 -23.28 -13.41
N ALA A 19 -8.26 -22.32 -12.55
CA ALA A 19 -7.33 -21.26 -12.90
C ALA A 19 -5.96 -21.82 -13.36
N ASN A 20 -5.55 -22.97 -12.83
CA ASN A 20 -4.31 -23.62 -13.22
C ASN A 20 -4.37 -24.17 -14.66
N ILE A 21 -5.55 -24.48 -15.21
CA ILE A 21 -5.72 -24.84 -16.63
C ILE A 21 -5.35 -23.65 -17.51
N SER A 22 -5.85 -22.45 -17.19
CA SER A 22 -5.50 -21.23 -17.89
C SER A 22 -4.02 -20.87 -17.72
N LEU A 23 -3.50 -20.95 -16.49
CA LEU A 23 -2.10 -20.64 -16.16
C LEU A 23 -1.11 -21.56 -16.93
N ARG A 24 -1.41 -22.84 -17.06
CA ARG A 24 -0.59 -23.80 -17.82
C ARG A 24 -0.57 -23.53 -19.32
N ARG A 25 -1.60 -22.93 -19.88
CA ARG A 25 -1.63 -22.51 -21.29
C ARG A 25 -0.93 -21.17 -21.50
N TRP A 26 -1.13 -20.25 -20.56
CA TRP A 26 -0.52 -18.92 -20.59
C TRP A 26 1.01 -19.00 -20.41
N LYS A 27 1.48 -19.76 -19.42
CA LYS A 27 2.90 -19.93 -19.06
C LYS A 27 3.66 -18.61 -18.85
N PRO A 28 3.14 -17.68 -18.06
CA PRO A 28 3.82 -16.40 -17.84
C PRO A 28 5.06 -16.59 -16.96
N ARG A 29 5.99 -15.64 -17.05
CA ARG A 29 7.02 -15.44 -16.02
C ARG A 29 6.34 -14.72 -14.85
N VAL A 30 6.28 -15.36 -13.69
CA VAL A 30 5.57 -14.83 -12.52
C VAL A 30 6.51 -14.00 -11.65
N ILE A 31 6.14 -12.75 -11.38
CA ILE A 31 6.83 -11.86 -10.44
C ILE A 31 5.87 -11.58 -9.28
N ALA A 32 6.19 -12.07 -8.10
CA ALA A 32 5.39 -11.89 -6.89
C ALA A 32 5.90 -10.69 -6.08
N ILE A 33 4.97 -9.84 -5.65
CA ILE A 33 5.24 -8.70 -4.78
C ILE A 33 4.54 -8.93 -3.45
N THR A 34 5.29 -8.90 -2.35
CA THR A 34 4.74 -9.12 -1.02
C THR A 34 5.32 -8.16 0.02
N GLY A 35 4.71 -8.11 1.20
CA GLY A 35 5.11 -7.27 2.32
C GLY A 35 3.94 -6.63 3.05
N SER A 36 4.20 -6.02 4.19
CA SER A 36 3.17 -5.40 5.04
C SER A 36 2.62 -4.11 4.44
N VAL A 37 3.48 -3.27 3.86
CA VAL A 37 3.14 -1.99 3.21
C VAL A 37 3.93 -1.81 1.92
N GLY A 38 3.41 -0.97 0.99
CA GLY A 38 4.12 -0.61 -0.23
C GLY A 38 3.96 -1.57 -1.40
N LYS A 39 3.26 -2.70 -1.27
CA LYS A 39 3.00 -3.68 -2.34
C LYS A 39 2.38 -3.04 -3.58
N THR A 40 1.27 -2.35 -3.42
CA THR A 40 0.56 -1.69 -4.53
C THR A 40 1.40 -0.59 -5.19
N THR A 41 2.22 0.13 -4.42
CA THR A 41 3.17 1.11 -4.98
C THR A 41 4.21 0.41 -5.85
N MET A 42 4.77 -0.70 -5.38
CA MET A 42 5.72 -1.50 -6.18
C MET A 42 5.06 -2.07 -7.43
N LEU A 43 3.80 -2.54 -7.32
CA LEU A 43 3.02 -3.01 -8.47
C LEU A 43 2.85 -1.90 -9.52
N ASN A 44 2.51 -0.67 -9.11
CA ASN A 44 2.37 0.48 -10.00
C ASN A 44 3.70 0.90 -10.63
N LEU A 45 4.83 0.83 -9.90
CA LEU A 45 6.16 1.06 -10.45
C LEU A 45 6.52 0.04 -11.54
N VAL A 46 6.22 -1.24 -11.29
CA VAL A 46 6.43 -2.31 -12.28
C VAL A 46 5.48 -2.14 -13.47
N GLU A 47 4.22 -1.71 -13.26
CA GLU A 47 3.28 -1.39 -14.34
C GLU A 47 3.82 -0.28 -15.23
N SER A 48 4.28 0.82 -14.66
CA SER A 48 4.86 1.94 -15.42
C SER A 48 6.09 1.53 -16.22
N THR A 49 6.79 0.48 -15.76
CA THR A 49 8.02 -0.03 -16.39
C THR A 49 7.73 -1.06 -17.47
N LEU A 50 6.90 -2.06 -17.22
CA LEU A 50 6.62 -3.17 -18.15
C LEU A 50 5.44 -2.89 -19.09
N LYS A 51 4.55 -1.96 -18.71
CA LYS A 51 3.38 -1.54 -19.51
C LYS A 51 2.57 -2.75 -20.00
N THR A 52 2.29 -2.84 -21.28
CA THR A 52 1.50 -3.90 -21.92
C THR A 52 2.20 -5.27 -22.01
N LYS A 53 3.46 -5.38 -21.57
CA LYS A 53 4.18 -6.67 -21.58
C LYS A 53 3.75 -7.61 -20.43
N ALA A 54 3.00 -7.11 -19.48
CA ALA A 54 2.60 -7.84 -18.29
C ALA A 54 1.10 -7.68 -17.99
N HIS A 55 0.51 -8.71 -17.40
CA HIS A 55 -0.78 -8.65 -16.69
C HIS A 55 -0.52 -8.37 -15.21
N TYR A 56 -1.38 -7.55 -14.57
CA TYR A 56 -1.19 -7.04 -13.21
C TYR A 56 -2.40 -7.37 -12.35
N SER A 57 -2.19 -8.03 -11.21
CA SER A 57 -3.24 -8.48 -10.30
C SER A 57 -3.81 -7.35 -9.42
N PHE A 58 -4.31 -6.27 -10.02
CA PHE A 58 -4.92 -5.19 -9.25
C PHE A 58 -6.14 -5.67 -8.47
N ASN A 59 -6.14 -5.44 -7.12
CA ASN A 59 -7.20 -5.87 -6.21
C ASN A 59 -7.40 -7.40 -6.11
N ALA A 60 -6.43 -8.20 -6.52
CA ALA A 60 -6.49 -9.66 -6.57
C ALA A 60 -5.27 -10.25 -5.85
N ASN A 61 -5.18 -10.06 -4.52
CA ASN A 61 -4.02 -10.38 -3.68
C ASN A 61 -4.24 -11.60 -2.76
N SER A 62 -5.42 -12.22 -2.79
CA SER A 62 -5.82 -13.38 -1.98
C SER A 62 -5.91 -14.67 -2.81
N ALA A 63 -6.02 -15.81 -2.14
CA ALA A 63 -6.15 -17.12 -2.81
C ALA A 63 -7.31 -17.19 -3.81
N PHE A 64 -8.44 -16.53 -3.52
CA PHE A 64 -9.56 -16.41 -4.45
C PHE A 64 -9.30 -15.36 -5.53
N GLY A 65 -8.82 -14.16 -5.10
CA GLY A 65 -8.59 -13.04 -6.01
C GLY A 65 -7.65 -13.43 -7.14
N VAL A 66 -6.51 -14.05 -6.82
CA VAL A 66 -5.53 -14.51 -7.81
C VAL A 66 -6.13 -15.55 -8.77
N ALA A 67 -6.96 -16.48 -8.26
CA ALA A 67 -7.61 -17.47 -9.12
C ALA A 67 -8.59 -16.82 -10.11
N PHE A 68 -9.35 -15.81 -9.67
CA PHE A 68 -10.28 -15.08 -10.53
C PHE A 68 -9.56 -14.18 -11.54
N ASP A 69 -8.48 -13.53 -11.12
CA ASP A 69 -7.65 -12.67 -11.96
C ASP A 69 -7.02 -13.48 -13.13
N ILE A 70 -6.48 -14.67 -12.87
CA ILE A 70 -5.90 -15.54 -13.90
C ILE A 70 -6.91 -15.92 -14.99
N VAL A 71 -8.21 -16.00 -14.66
CA VAL A 71 -9.26 -16.27 -15.64
C VAL A 71 -10.04 -15.03 -16.05
N ASP A 72 -9.54 -13.83 -15.71
CA ASP A 72 -10.13 -12.52 -16.01
C ASP A 72 -11.59 -12.43 -15.54
N MET A 73 -11.83 -12.71 -14.26
CA MET A 73 -13.14 -12.59 -13.62
C MET A 73 -13.07 -11.70 -12.38
N ASP A 74 -14.02 -10.78 -12.30
CA ASP A 74 -14.19 -9.96 -11.09
C ASP A 74 -14.58 -10.81 -9.87
N GLY A 75 -14.03 -10.48 -8.71
CA GLY A 75 -14.34 -11.12 -7.43
C GLY A 75 -15.78 -10.94 -6.94
N VAL A 76 -16.06 -11.39 -5.73
CA VAL A 76 -17.43 -11.53 -5.17
C VAL A 76 -18.14 -10.19 -4.94
N ARG A 77 -17.44 -9.09 -4.68
CA ARG A 77 -17.97 -7.72 -4.43
C ARG A 77 -19.19 -7.69 -3.48
N GLY A 78 -19.24 -8.62 -2.49
CA GLY A 78 -20.29 -8.65 -1.46
C GLY A 78 -21.62 -9.29 -1.86
N SER A 79 -21.80 -9.78 -3.09
CA SER A 79 -23.03 -10.42 -3.57
C SER A 79 -23.01 -11.94 -3.43
N LYS A 80 -24.04 -12.52 -2.76
CA LYS A 80 -24.18 -13.99 -2.66
C LYS A 80 -24.42 -14.66 -4.04
N TRP A 81 -25.15 -14.02 -4.93
CA TRP A 81 -25.41 -14.52 -6.29
C TRP A 81 -24.14 -14.55 -7.15
N ARG A 82 -23.20 -13.67 -6.85
CA ARG A 82 -21.90 -13.65 -7.53
C ARG A 82 -21.10 -14.93 -7.29
N TRP A 83 -21.23 -15.57 -6.11
CA TRP A 83 -20.60 -16.86 -5.84
C TRP A 83 -21.06 -17.95 -6.81
N LEU A 84 -22.36 -18.02 -7.08
CA LEU A 84 -22.89 -19.01 -8.03
C LEU A 84 -22.32 -18.77 -9.44
N SER A 85 -22.30 -17.50 -9.87
CA SER A 85 -21.71 -17.15 -11.17
C SER A 85 -20.22 -17.47 -11.27
N LEU A 86 -19.46 -17.38 -10.17
CA LEU A 86 -18.04 -17.73 -10.12
C LEU A 86 -17.82 -19.24 -10.13
N ILE A 87 -18.63 -20.01 -9.39
CA ILE A 87 -18.55 -21.48 -9.36
C ILE A 87 -18.74 -22.06 -10.76
N ILE A 88 -19.63 -21.51 -11.57
CA ILE A 88 -19.89 -21.98 -12.95
C ILE A 88 -18.95 -21.29 -13.95
N GLY A 89 -18.75 -19.99 -13.82
CA GLY A 89 -18.02 -19.14 -14.78
C GLY A 89 -16.52 -19.40 -14.80
N VAL A 90 -15.89 -19.65 -13.64
CA VAL A 90 -14.44 -19.92 -13.57
C VAL A 90 -14.06 -21.20 -14.34
N PRO A 91 -14.72 -22.36 -14.14
CA PRO A 91 -14.52 -23.55 -14.97
C PRO A 91 -14.65 -23.25 -16.47
N PHE A 92 -15.75 -22.61 -16.87
CA PHE A 92 -16.02 -22.30 -18.28
C PHE A 92 -14.94 -21.38 -18.87
N LYS A 93 -14.67 -20.22 -18.21
CA LYS A 93 -13.64 -19.28 -18.69
C LYS A 93 -12.25 -19.93 -18.73
N SER A 94 -11.92 -20.78 -17.77
CA SER A 94 -10.63 -21.46 -17.74
C SER A 94 -10.35 -22.33 -18.95
N LEU A 95 -11.37 -22.81 -19.65
CA LEU A 95 -11.22 -23.61 -20.87
C LEU A 95 -11.00 -22.78 -22.11
N PHE A 96 -11.55 -21.56 -22.18
CA PHE A 96 -11.58 -20.76 -23.41
C PHE A 96 -10.73 -19.49 -23.34
N TYR A 97 -10.50 -18.95 -22.13
CA TYR A 97 -9.74 -17.72 -21.95
C TYR A 97 -8.30 -18.01 -21.51
N THR A 98 -7.38 -17.23 -22.07
CA THR A 98 -5.99 -17.18 -21.61
C THR A 98 -5.39 -15.81 -21.92
N HIS A 99 -4.59 -15.31 -21.01
CA HIS A 99 -3.78 -14.12 -21.21
C HIS A 99 -2.68 -14.34 -22.26
N ARG A 100 -2.14 -13.26 -22.82
CA ARG A 100 -1.07 -13.29 -23.84
C ARG A 100 0.22 -12.60 -23.39
N GLU A 101 0.17 -11.87 -22.30
CA GLU A 101 1.30 -11.12 -21.76
C GLU A 101 2.40 -12.07 -21.30
N LYS A 102 3.65 -11.62 -21.49
CA LYS A 102 4.84 -12.41 -21.13
C LYS A 102 5.00 -12.59 -19.61
N PHE A 103 4.53 -11.62 -18.85
CA PHE A 103 4.69 -11.59 -17.39
C PHE A 103 3.34 -11.58 -16.68
N TYR A 104 3.30 -12.18 -15.50
CA TYR A 104 2.24 -12.02 -14.53
C TYR A 104 2.82 -11.39 -13.26
N ILE A 105 2.41 -10.15 -12.98
CA ILE A 105 2.84 -9.42 -11.79
C ILE A 105 1.74 -9.56 -10.75
N VAL A 106 2.03 -10.27 -9.67
CA VAL A 106 1.00 -10.61 -8.68
C VAL A 106 1.35 -10.04 -7.31
N GLU A 107 0.43 -9.24 -6.77
CA GLU A 107 0.47 -8.81 -5.38
C GLU A 107 -0.04 -9.95 -4.48
N ILE A 108 0.75 -10.34 -3.47
CA ILE A 108 0.39 -11.41 -2.54
C ILE A 108 0.37 -10.85 -1.12
N ASP A 109 -0.80 -10.92 -0.49
CA ASP A 109 -0.97 -10.60 0.90
C ASP A 109 -0.69 -11.80 1.81
N GLY A 110 -0.04 -11.51 2.95
CA GLY A 110 0.12 -12.46 4.05
C GLY A 110 -0.82 -12.13 5.22
N GLU A 111 -2.04 -11.67 4.94
CA GLU A 111 -2.99 -11.25 5.97
C GLU A 111 -3.57 -12.40 6.79
N ARG A 112 -3.61 -13.61 6.20
CA ARG A 112 -4.13 -14.81 6.84
C ARG A 112 -3.07 -15.89 6.90
N PRO A 113 -2.95 -16.61 8.02
CA PRO A 113 -2.06 -17.76 8.13
C PRO A 113 -2.30 -18.79 7.01
N HIS A 114 -1.22 -19.20 6.34
CA HIS A 114 -1.14 -20.15 5.22
C HIS A 114 -1.66 -19.65 3.86
N GLU A 115 -2.00 -18.37 3.71
CA GLU A 115 -2.46 -17.84 2.42
C GLU A 115 -1.28 -17.56 1.48
N ALA A 116 -0.24 -16.92 1.99
CA ALA A 116 0.99 -16.71 1.21
C ALA A 116 1.66 -18.05 0.87
N GLU A 117 1.69 -19.00 1.81
CA GLU A 117 2.18 -20.36 1.55
C GLU A 117 1.41 -21.06 0.42
N PHE A 118 0.08 -20.96 0.44
CA PHE A 118 -0.79 -21.53 -0.59
C PHE A 118 -0.48 -20.96 -1.98
N LEU A 119 -0.36 -19.64 -2.08
CA LEU A 119 -0.06 -18.95 -3.33
C LEU A 119 1.38 -19.21 -3.80
N ALA A 120 2.34 -19.18 -2.90
CA ALA A 120 3.75 -19.45 -3.21
C ALA A 120 3.96 -20.84 -3.82
N LYS A 121 3.38 -21.88 -3.20
CA LYS A 121 3.46 -23.26 -3.68
C LYS A 121 2.74 -23.46 -5.01
N TRP A 122 1.67 -22.72 -5.27
CA TRP A 122 0.92 -22.79 -6.52
C TRP A 122 1.64 -22.07 -7.66
N LEU A 123 1.98 -20.78 -7.45
CA LEU A 123 2.50 -19.91 -8.50
C LEU A 123 3.98 -20.14 -8.79
N LYS A 124 4.77 -20.57 -7.77
CA LYS A 124 6.23 -20.77 -7.85
C LYS A 124 6.90 -19.61 -8.59
N PRO A 125 6.86 -18.38 -8.03
CA PRO A 125 7.30 -17.19 -8.74
C PRO A 125 8.75 -17.32 -9.23
N GLU A 126 9.03 -16.76 -10.40
CA GLU A 126 10.39 -16.63 -10.91
C GLU A 126 11.17 -15.61 -10.08
N VAL A 127 10.50 -14.49 -9.76
CA VAL A 127 11.05 -13.41 -8.95
C VAL A 127 10.11 -13.13 -7.78
N THR A 128 10.66 -12.94 -6.59
CA THR A 128 9.93 -12.41 -5.42
C THR A 128 10.53 -11.08 -4.99
N ILE A 129 9.68 -10.06 -4.86
CA ILE A 129 10.03 -8.75 -4.31
C ILE A 129 9.35 -8.63 -2.95
N TRP A 130 10.12 -8.73 -1.88
CA TRP A 130 9.62 -8.57 -0.51
C TRP A 130 9.90 -7.14 -0.05
N VAL A 131 8.90 -6.25 -0.22
CA VAL A 131 9.08 -4.80 -0.10
C VAL A 131 9.19 -4.28 1.33
N SER A 132 8.58 -4.97 2.29
CA SER A 132 8.58 -4.53 3.70
C SER A 132 8.14 -5.63 4.65
N LEU A 133 8.45 -5.45 5.93
CA LEU A 133 7.96 -6.31 7.01
C LEU A 133 7.53 -5.45 8.20
N GLY A 134 6.31 -5.66 8.70
CA GLY A 134 5.72 -4.96 9.85
C GLY A 134 4.54 -5.73 10.43
N LEU A 135 3.97 -5.24 11.52
CA LEU A 135 2.89 -5.89 12.27
C LEU A 135 1.48 -5.62 11.70
N SER A 136 1.36 -5.35 10.39
CA SER A 136 0.04 -5.23 9.78
C SER A 136 -0.75 -6.55 9.92
N HIS A 137 -2.06 -6.45 10.18
CA HIS A 137 -2.96 -7.61 10.36
C HIS A 137 -2.57 -8.59 11.46
N ALA A 138 -1.82 -8.14 12.49
CA ALA A 138 -1.32 -8.94 13.61
C ALA A 138 -2.41 -9.77 14.31
N VAL A 139 -3.62 -9.24 14.45
CA VAL A 139 -4.80 -9.91 15.04
C VAL A 139 -5.10 -11.28 14.41
N GLN A 140 -4.82 -11.48 13.12
CA GLN A 140 -5.05 -12.76 12.44
C GLN A 140 -4.08 -13.85 12.89
N PHE A 141 -2.92 -13.47 13.44
CA PHE A 141 -1.85 -14.38 13.87
C PHE A 141 -1.84 -14.66 15.38
N GLU A 142 -2.61 -13.90 16.19
CA GLU A 142 -2.68 -14.05 17.66
C GLU A 142 -2.89 -15.50 18.08
N LYS A 143 -3.82 -16.21 17.43
CA LYS A 143 -4.13 -17.62 17.74
C LYS A 143 -2.98 -18.59 17.48
N GLN A 144 -2.06 -18.27 16.57
CA GLN A 144 -0.88 -19.09 16.35
C GLN A 144 0.15 -18.89 17.47
N VAL A 145 0.24 -17.66 18.00
CA VAL A 145 1.08 -17.32 19.14
C VAL A 145 0.50 -17.91 20.42
N GLU A 146 -0.80 -17.75 20.67
CA GLU A 146 -1.52 -18.35 21.80
C GLU A 146 -1.40 -19.88 21.84
N ALA A 147 -1.41 -20.52 20.66
CA ALA A 147 -1.21 -21.96 20.52
C ALA A 147 0.25 -22.42 20.65
N GLY A 148 1.19 -21.49 20.93
CA GLY A 148 2.61 -21.80 21.09
C GLY A 148 3.34 -22.17 19.80
N LEU A 149 2.72 -21.96 18.61
CA LEU A 149 3.36 -22.26 17.32
C LEU A 149 4.47 -21.27 16.98
N PHE A 150 4.37 -20.04 17.45
CA PHE A 150 5.37 -18.99 17.31
C PHE A 150 5.58 -18.25 18.62
N PRO A 151 6.81 -17.79 18.93
CA PRO A 151 7.10 -17.10 20.18
C PRO A 151 6.46 -15.70 20.27
N ASN A 152 6.17 -15.07 19.16
CA ASN A 152 5.51 -13.77 19.05
C ASN A 152 4.93 -13.52 17.64
N LEU A 153 4.17 -12.43 17.51
CA LEU A 153 3.50 -12.03 16.26
C LEU A 153 4.49 -11.73 15.13
N GLU A 154 5.61 -11.08 15.42
CA GLU A 154 6.64 -10.78 14.41
C GLU A 154 7.16 -12.06 13.74
N LYS A 155 7.44 -13.10 14.53
CA LYS A 155 7.92 -14.39 14.00
C LYS A 155 6.83 -15.10 13.19
N ALA A 156 5.58 -15.03 13.61
CA ALA A 156 4.45 -15.63 12.88
C ALA A 156 4.26 -14.94 11.51
N ILE A 157 4.25 -13.62 11.47
CA ILE A 157 4.11 -12.82 10.25
C ILE A 157 5.33 -13.00 9.34
N THR A 158 6.54 -12.94 9.91
CA THR A 158 7.79 -13.17 9.15
C THR A 158 7.78 -14.55 8.49
N HIS A 159 7.32 -15.57 9.19
CA HIS A 159 7.23 -16.94 8.65
C HIS A 159 6.26 -17.01 7.47
N GLU A 160 5.11 -16.36 7.56
CA GLU A 160 4.11 -16.33 6.49
C GLU A 160 4.70 -15.73 5.20
N PHE A 161 5.29 -14.53 5.28
CA PHE A 161 5.93 -13.88 4.13
C PHE A 161 7.14 -14.63 3.60
N ALA A 162 7.90 -15.30 4.44
CA ALA A 162 9.10 -16.07 4.09
C ALA A 162 8.79 -17.29 3.19
N THR A 163 7.53 -17.73 3.14
CA THR A 163 7.10 -18.84 2.27
C THR A 163 7.23 -18.51 0.78
N LEU A 164 7.13 -17.23 0.39
CA LEU A 164 7.35 -16.80 -1.00
C LEU A 164 8.81 -16.95 -1.44
N PRO A 165 9.81 -16.40 -0.72
CA PRO A 165 11.22 -16.67 -0.98
C PRO A 165 11.58 -18.16 -1.03
N GLU A 166 11.01 -18.97 -0.13
CA GLU A 166 11.25 -20.44 -0.12
C GLU A 166 10.79 -21.14 -1.42
N ASN A 167 9.83 -20.57 -2.14
CA ASN A 167 9.27 -21.11 -3.38
C ASN A 167 9.69 -20.35 -4.64
N THR A 168 10.61 -19.37 -4.51
CA THR A 168 11.11 -18.55 -5.63
C THR A 168 12.15 -19.31 -6.44
N GLN A 169 12.09 -19.17 -7.77
CA GLN A 169 12.89 -19.97 -8.70
C GLN A 169 14.24 -19.34 -9.05
N LYS A 170 14.31 -17.98 -9.21
CA LYS A 170 15.49 -17.31 -9.80
C LYS A 170 16.03 -16.15 -8.97
N LEU A 171 15.17 -15.21 -8.53
CA LEU A 171 15.62 -13.96 -7.92
C LEU A 171 14.72 -13.56 -6.74
N ILE A 172 15.36 -13.19 -5.62
CA ILE A 172 14.70 -12.66 -4.43
C ILE A 172 15.29 -11.28 -4.14
N LEU A 173 14.42 -10.26 -4.11
CA LEU A 173 14.78 -8.88 -3.75
C LEU A 173 14.23 -8.57 -2.36
N ILE A 174 15.08 -8.09 -1.45
CA ILE A 174 14.71 -7.75 -0.06
C ILE A 174 15.34 -6.43 0.38
N ASP A 175 14.76 -5.83 1.42
CA ASP A 175 15.32 -4.66 2.10
C ASP A 175 16.44 -5.10 3.06
N LYS A 176 17.67 -4.63 2.79
CA LYS A 176 18.85 -4.86 3.62
C LYS A 176 18.70 -4.27 5.03
N ASP A 177 17.93 -3.20 5.18
CA ASP A 177 17.83 -2.44 6.42
C ASP A 177 16.80 -3.07 7.40
N VAL A 178 16.13 -4.18 7.02
CA VAL A 178 15.16 -4.90 7.86
C VAL A 178 15.76 -6.21 8.39
N ASP A 179 16.26 -6.19 9.61
CA ASP A 179 16.94 -7.31 10.26
C ASP A 179 16.15 -8.63 10.26
N LEU A 180 14.86 -8.57 10.58
CA LEU A 180 14.01 -9.78 10.62
C LEU A 180 13.89 -10.44 9.24
N MET A 181 13.79 -9.62 8.20
CA MET A 181 13.74 -10.10 6.81
C MET A 181 15.07 -10.76 6.43
N ASN A 182 16.20 -10.12 6.75
CA ASN A 182 17.53 -10.66 6.50
C ASN A 182 17.74 -12.01 7.21
N ARG A 183 17.43 -12.09 8.52
CA ARG A 183 17.54 -13.34 9.29
C ARG A 183 16.65 -14.45 8.74
N ALA A 184 15.44 -14.12 8.25
CA ALA A 184 14.55 -15.09 7.62
C ALA A 184 15.17 -15.66 6.33
N ILE A 185 15.69 -14.79 5.46
CA ILE A 185 16.35 -15.19 4.21
C ILE A 185 17.62 -15.98 4.45
N ASP A 186 18.48 -15.51 5.36
CA ASP A 186 19.74 -16.23 5.70
C ASP A 186 19.43 -17.65 6.19
N LYS A 187 18.35 -17.83 6.99
CA LYS A 187 17.88 -19.16 7.43
C LYS A 187 17.35 -20.03 6.29
N ILE A 188 16.65 -19.44 5.30
CA ILE A 188 16.14 -20.13 4.11
C ILE A 188 17.31 -20.64 3.27
N VAL A 189 18.29 -19.77 3.02
CA VAL A 189 19.51 -20.08 2.25
C VAL A 189 20.33 -21.16 2.96
N ALA A 190 20.63 -20.99 4.26
CA ALA A 190 21.39 -21.95 5.05
C ALA A 190 20.76 -23.35 5.11
N LYS A 191 19.43 -23.44 5.03
CA LYS A 191 18.71 -24.71 4.98
C LYS A 191 18.57 -25.30 3.56
N GLY A 192 19.12 -24.65 2.55
CA GLY A 192 19.00 -25.08 1.15
C GLY A 192 17.57 -25.07 0.61
N LYS A 193 16.67 -24.26 1.22
CA LYS A 193 15.25 -24.19 0.82
C LYS A 193 15.00 -23.36 -0.42
N THR A 194 15.97 -22.58 -0.87
CA THR A 194 15.94 -21.86 -2.14
C THR A 194 17.28 -21.99 -2.86
N LYS A 195 17.21 -21.96 -4.19
CA LYS A 195 18.37 -21.85 -5.10
C LYS A 195 18.36 -20.50 -5.82
N ALA A 196 17.40 -19.64 -5.52
CA ALA A 196 17.29 -18.33 -6.12
C ALA A 196 18.43 -17.42 -5.63
N GLU A 197 18.89 -16.56 -6.49
CA GLU A 197 19.81 -15.48 -6.13
C GLU A 197 19.12 -14.51 -5.17
N VAL A 198 19.82 -14.06 -4.12
CA VAL A 198 19.28 -13.08 -3.17
C VAL A 198 20.04 -11.77 -3.33
N ILE A 199 19.33 -10.71 -3.67
CA ILE A 199 19.86 -9.35 -3.73
C ILE A 199 19.26 -8.53 -2.58
N LYS A 200 20.15 -8.01 -1.72
CA LYS A 200 19.81 -7.15 -0.59
C LYS A 200 19.90 -5.68 -1.04
N CYS A 201 18.77 -5.06 -1.31
CA CYS A 201 18.65 -3.66 -1.72
C CYS A 201 18.78 -2.71 -0.53
N SER A 202 19.23 -1.47 -0.75
CA SER A 202 19.47 -0.51 0.33
C SER A 202 19.02 0.91 -0.04
N LYS A 203 18.54 1.65 0.95
CA LYS A 203 18.27 3.09 0.84
C LYS A 203 19.53 3.93 0.66
N SER A 204 20.73 3.37 0.88
CA SER A 204 22.00 4.07 0.68
C SER A 204 22.28 4.46 -0.77
N GLU A 205 21.56 3.87 -1.74
CA GLU A 205 21.59 4.30 -3.15
C GLU A 205 20.92 5.65 -3.39
N LEU A 206 20.18 6.20 -2.42
CA LEU A 206 19.57 7.53 -2.49
C LEU A 206 20.60 8.62 -2.16
N LEU A 207 20.98 9.41 -3.16
CA LEU A 207 21.88 10.56 -2.99
C LEU A 207 21.14 11.82 -2.55
N LYS A 208 19.99 12.11 -3.22
CA LYS A 208 19.20 13.31 -2.92
C LYS A 208 17.71 13.04 -3.06
N TYR A 209 16.95 13.64 -2.17
CA TYR A 209 15.48 13.59 -2.16
C TYR A 209 14.92 14.98 -2.06
N THR A 210 14.02 15.35 -3.00
CA THR A 210 13.33 16.64 -2.99
C THR A 210 11.86 16.41 -3.25
N VAL A 211 10.99 16.92 -2.37
CA VAL A 211 9.54 16.78 -2.48
C VAL A 211 8.86 18.14 -2.47
N TYR A 212 7.97 18.33 -3.44
CA TYR A 212 7.03 19.44 -3.60
C TYR A 212 5.60 18.92 -3.49
N PRO A 213 4.59 19.78 -3.35
CA PRO A 213 3.19 19.30 -3.36
C PRO A 213 2.81 18.50 -4.60
N ASN A 214 3.29 18.87 -5.76
CA ASN A 214 2.95 18.31 -7.07
C ASN A 214 4.12 17.61 -7.79
N LYS A 215 5.22 17.35 -7.10
CA LYS A 215 6.41 16.71 -7.71
C LYS A 215 7.30 16.10 -6.64
N THR A 216 7.90 14.97 -6.95
CA THR A 216 9.02 14.42 -6.17
C THR A 216 10.17 14.04 -7.09
N GLU A 217 11.39 14.29 -6.64
CA GLU A 217 12.62 13.93 -7.31
C GLU A 217 13.49 13.06 -6.39
N PHE A 218 13.90 11.91 -6.90
CA PHE A 218 14.90 11.03 -6.28
C PHE A 218 16.14 11.03 -7.17
N VAL A 219 17.29 11.39 -6.63
CA VAL A 219 18.58 11.19 -7.29
C VAL A 219 19.19 9.95 -6.71
N MET A 220 19.33 8.92 -7.52
CA MET A 220 19.78 7.58 -7.13
C MET A 220 21.17 7.31 -7.72
N ASN A 221 21.99 6.55 -6.99
CA ASN A 221 23.23 5.97 -7.50
C ASN A 221 23.07 4.45 -7.51
N PHE A 222 22.63 3.91 -8.65
CA PHE A 222 22.43 2.47 -8.77
C PHE A 222 23.76 1.77 -9.02
N SER A 223 24.18 0.91 -8.11
CA SER A 223 25.40 0.10 -8.20
C SER A 223 25.46 -0.77 -9.46
N SER A 224 24.31 -1.07 -10.07
CA SER A 224 24.15 -1.82 -11.30
C SER A 224 24.39 -1.01 -12.59
N GLN A 225 24.51 0.31 -12.50
CA GLN A 225 24.73 1.18 -13.65
C GLN A 225 25.89 2.18 -13.39
N PRO A 226 27.14 1.68 -13.29
CA PRO A 226 28.29 2.50 -12.88
C PRO A 226 28.62 3.64 -13.85
N LYS A 227 28.02 3.67 -15.05
CA LYS A 227 28.15 4.79 -16.00
C LYS A 227 27.23 5.98 -15.68
N LEU A 228 26.24 5.82 -14.78
CA LEU A 228 25.32 6.85 -14.35
C LEU A 228 25.55 7.11 -12.85
N ASN A 229 26.53 7.96 -12.53
CA ASN A 229 26.84 8.35 -11.14
C ASN A 229 25.64 9.00 -10.43
N GLU A 230 24.70 9.58 -11.18
CA GLU A 230 23.47 10.18 -10.67
C GLU A 230 22.32 9.94 -11.65
N PHE A 231 21.30 9.21 -11.19
CA PHE A 231 20.10 8.94 -12.00
C PHE A 231 18.89 9.59 -11.33
N THR A 232 18.30 10.57 -11.99
CA THR A 232 17.13 11.30 -11.45
C THR A 232 15.85 10.63 -11.87
N ILE A 233 14.99 10.32 -10.88
CA ILE A 233 13.64 9.77 -11.07
C ILE A 233 12.63 10.78 -10.57
N THR A 234 11.59 11.04 -11.39
CA THR A 234 10.56 12.04 -11.12
C THR A 234 9.16 11.43 -11.02
N PHE A 235 8.34 12.02 -10.13
CA PHE A 235 6.92 11.69 -9.92
C PHE A 235 6.10 12.97 -9.90
N LYS A 236 4.85 12.93 -10.38
CA LYS A 236 3.90 14.06 -10.35
C LYS A 236 3.17 14.25 -9.02
N ASN A 237 3.39 13.35 -8.06
CA ASN A 237 2.78 13.41 -6.72
C ASN A 237 3.85 13.46 -5.63
N PRO A 238 3.51 13.90 -4.41
CA PRO A 238 4.44 13.81 -3.29
C PRO A 238 4.61 12.35 -2.86
N MET A 239 5.83 11.84 -2.98
CA MET A 239 6.19 10.48 -2.61
C MET A 239 7.06 10.48 -1.36
N GLN A 240 6.87 9.49 -0.48
CA GLN A 240 7.69 9.35 0.73
C GLN A 240 9.14 8.97 0.37
N ARG A 241 10.08 9.42 1.20
CA ARG A 241 11.51 9.12 1.04
C ARG A 241 11.80 7.61 1.02
N ASP A 242 11.00 6.84 1.76
CA ASP A 242 11.13 5.38 1.86
C ASP A 242 10.88 4.65 0.53
N LEU A 243 10.28 5.33 -0.47
CA LEU A 243 10.17 4.80 -1.83
C LEU A 243 11.55 4.48 -2.45
N ALA A 244 12.62 5.10 -1.99
CA ALA A 244 13.97 4.85 -2.48
C ALA A 244 14.36 3.36 -2.44
N ILE A 245 13.90 2.60 -1.42
CA ILE A 245 14.16 1.15 -1.37
C ILE A 245 13.44 0.41 -2.50
N GLN A 246 12.22 0.82 -2.84
CA GLN A 246 11.47 0.20 -3.94
C GLN A 246 12.06 0.57 -5.30
N LEU A 247 12.62 1.77 -5.45
CA LEU A 247 13.36 2.17 -6.64
C LEU A 247 14.66 1.36 -6.80
N SER A 248 15.37 1.09 -5.69
CA SER A 248 16.51 0.18 -5.70
C SER A 248 16.10 -1.24 -6.13
N MET A 249 15.01 -1.78 -5.57
CA MET A 249 14.47 -3.08 -5.97
C MET A 249 14.05 -3.10 -7.46
N LEU A 250 13.39 -2.02 -7.92
CA LEU A 250 12.99 -1.89 -9.33
C LEU A 250 14.20 -1.87 -10.26
N SER A 251 15.26 -1.16 -9.90
CA SER A 251 16.52 -1.14 -10.66
C SER A 251 17.09 -2.54 -10.83
N LYS A 252 17.13 -3.33 -9.73
CA LYS A 252 17.59 -4.73 -9.77
C LYS A 252 16.68 -5.64 -10.58
N LEU A 253 15.37 -5.44 -10.51
CA LEU A 253 14.42 -6.14 -11.38
C LEU A 253 14.66 -5.79 -12.86
N CYS A 254 14.86 -4.51 -13.19
CA CYS A 254 15.15 -4.06 -14.55
C CYS A 254 16.44 -4.67 -15.09
N GLU A 255 17.49 -4.71 -14.26
CA GLU A 255 18.76 -5.37 -14.58
C GLU A 255 18.55 -6.86 -14.91
N TYR A 256 17.84 -7.59 -14.07
CA TYR A 256 17.51 -9.02 -14.27
C TYR A 256 16.67 -9.26 -15.54
N LEU A 257 15.78 -8.33 -15.88
CA LEU A 257 14.92 -8.43 -17.07
C LEU A 257 15.58 -7.87 -18.35
N HIS A 258 16.79 -7.30 -18.25
CA HIS A 258 17.51 -6.62 -19.33
C HIS A 258 16.70 -5.47 -19.96
N ILE A 259 16.10 -4.62 -19.11
CA ILE A 259 15.35 -3.43 -19.50
C ILE A 259 15.89 -2.20 -18.78
N GLN A 260 15.65 -1.02 -19.35
CA GLN A 260 16.02 0.23 -18.69
C GLN A 260 14.97 0.64 -17.64
N ILE A 261 15.43 1.17 -16.51
CA ILE A 261 14.55 1.79 -15.54
C ILE A 261 14.07 3.15 -16.07
N PRO A 262 12.76 3.47 -16.00
CA PRO A 262 12.27 4.79 -16.38
C PRO A 262 12.82 5.89 -15.47
N SER A 263 13.07 7.07 -16.03
CA SER A 263 13.41 8.28 -15.26
C SER A 263 12.18 9.12 -14.91
N ASP A 264 11.05 8.89 -15.56
CA ASP A 264 9.80 9.61 -15.34
C ASP A 264 8.64 8.64 -15.05
N PHE A 265 8.01 8.84 -13.91
CA PHE A 265 6.83 8.12 -13.44
C PHE A 265 5.60 9.05 -13.32
N SER A 266 5.56 10.13 -14.11
CA SER A 266 4.42 11.06 -14.12
C SER A 266 3.11 10.38 -14.52
N ASP A 267 3.18 9.34 -15.36
CA ASP A 267 2.04 8.53 -15.80
C ASP A 267 1.73 7.33 -14.89
N MET A 268 2.46 7.19 -13.77
CA MET A 268 2.19 6.10 -12.83
C MET A 268 0.75 6.19 -12.32
N ARG A 269 0.07 5.04 -12.29
CA ARG A 269 -1.31 4.93 -11.79
C ARG A 269 -1.42 5.51 -10.39
N GLU A 270 -2.35 6.44 -10.21
CA GLU A 270 -2.68 6.98 -8.91
C GLU A 270 -3.57 5.98 -8.15
N ALA A 271 -3.21 5.72 -6.92
CA ALA A 271 -4.10 5.02 -6.00
C ALA A 271 -4.88 6.08 -5.20
N PRO A 272 -6.22 6.15 -5.34
CA PRO A 272 -7.04 7.16 -4.66
C PRO A 272 -6.75 7.25 -3.17
N GLY A 273 -6.55 8.47 -2.64
CA GLY A 273 -6.25 8.70 -1.24
C GLY A 273 -4.88 8.24 -0.77
N ARG A 274 -3.91 8.08 -1.68
CA ARG A 274 -2.52 7.71 -1.39
C ARG A 274 -1.55 8.75 -1.95
N ASN A 275 -1.50 9.92 -1.29
CA ASN A 275 -0.66 11.07 -1.63
C ASN A 275 -1.01 11.72 -2.98
N THR A 276 -2.25 11.69 -3.37
CA THR A 276 -2.72 12.34 -4.59
C THR A 276 -2.69 13.85 -4.42
N PHE A 277 -1.99 14.56 -5.30
CA PHE A 277 -2.03 16.01 -5.39
C PHE A 277 -3.28 16.47 -6.13
N LEU A 278 -4.01 17.42 -5.53
CA LEU A 278 -5.22 18.03 -6.07
C LEU A 278 -5.15 19.55 -5.90
N LYS A 279 -5.74 20.28 -6.83
CA LYS A 279 -5.91 21.73 -6.72
C LYS A 279 -7.22 22.06 -6.03
N GLY A 280 -7.17 22.89 -5.00
CA GLY A 280 -8.36 23.36 -4.29
C GLY A 280 -8.71 24.83 -4.61
N ILE A 281 -9.88 25.27 -4.10
CA ILE A 281 -10.28 26.67 -4.06
C ILE A 281 -9.24 27.50 -3.32
N ASN A 282 -9.24 28.79 -3.45
CA ASN A 282 -8.28 29.72 -2.80
C ASN A 282 -6.80 29.35 -3.02
N ASN A 283 -6.48 28.76 -4.19
CA ASN A 283 -5.14 28.25 -4.53
C ASN A 283 -4.61 27.17 -3.58
N LEU A 284 -5.48 26.48 -2.84
CA LEU A 284 -5.08 25.38 -1.96
C LEU A 284 -4.35 24.28 -2.73
N LYS A 285 -3.28 23.79 -2.15
CA LYS A 285 -2.54 22.62 -2.60
C LYS A 285 -2.93 21.46 -1.70
N ILE A 286 -3.84 20.62 -2.16
CA ILE A 286 -4.40 19.50 -1.39
C ILE A 286 -3.57 18.27 -1.64
N ILE A 287 -3.15 17.60 -0.56
CA ILE A 287 -2.51 16.28 -0.60
C ILE A 287 -3.47 15.29 0.06
N ASP A 288 -4.11 14.46 -0.76
CA ASP A 288 -5.03 13.44 -0.28
C ASP A 288 -4.27 12.15 0.07
N SER A 289 -4.19 11.83 1.36
CA SER A 289 -3.70 10.57 1.90
C SER A 289 -4.73 9.90 2.82
N SER A 290 -6.03 10.08 2.52
CA SER A 290 -7.16 9.72 3.38
C SER A 290 -7.61 8.26 3.26
N TYR A 291 -7.01 7.43 2.40
CA TYR A 291 -7.46 6.05 2.17
C TYR A 291 -7.36 5.18 3.43
N ASN A 292 -6.25 5.25 4.14
CA ASN A 292 -6.00 4.44 5.34
C ASN A 292 -5.15 5.19 6.36
N ALA A 293 -5.27 4.81 7.64
CA ALA A 293 -4.56 5.44 8.75
C ALA A 293 -4.12 4.41 9.79
N HIS A 294 -2.81 4.12 9.77
CA HIS A 294 -2.09 3.38 10.81
C HIS A 294 -0.86 4.19 11.21
N LEU A 295 -0.37 4.07 12.43
CA LEU A 295 0.72 4.89 12.94
C LEU A 295 1.93 4.92 12.01
N ILE A 296 2.41 3.79 11.53
CA ILE A 296 3.55 3.70 10.59
C ILE A 296 3.31 4.54 9.33
N SER A 297 2.09 4.50 8.77
CA SER A 297 1.73 5.29 7.60
C SER A 297 1.56 6.77 7.91
N MET A 298 1.11 7.11 9.14
CA MET A 298 1.05 8.49 9.62
C MET A 298 2.45 9.08 9.78
N GLU A 299 3.35 8.37 10.45
CA GLU A 299 4.73 8.82 10.64
C GLU A 299 5.46 9.01 9.32
N SER A 300 5.34 8.07 8.38
CA SER A 300 5.99 8.15 7.08
C SER A 300 5.51 9.37 6.28
N ILE A 301 4.21 9.63 6.23
CA ILE A 301 3.65 10.78 5.51
C ILE A 301 4.00 12.11 6.19
N LEU A 302 4.00 12.16 7.52
CA LEU A 302 4.36 13.37 8.28
C LEU A 302 5.85 13.70 8.11
N LYS A 303 6.75 12.70 8.07
CA LYS A 303 8.18 12.89 7.73
C LYS A 303 8.34 13.45 6.31
N MET A 304 7.61 12.94 5.33
CA MET A 304 7.57 13.50 3.97
C MET A 304 7.08 14.94 3.99
N TYR A 305 5.96 15.20 4.68
CA TYR A 305 5.35 16.53 4.74
C TYR A 305 6.27 17.56 5.41
N ARG A 306 6.98 17.18 6.46
CA ARG A 306 8.04 18.01 7.07
C ARG A 306 9.09 18.43 6.04
N SER A 307 9.56 17.49 5.22
CA SER A 307 10.61 17.71 4.21
C SER A 307 10.11 18.45 2.97
N MET A 308 8.79 18.59 2.80
CA MET A 308 8.18 19.17 1.62
C MET A 308 8.54 20.65 1.48
N ARG A 309 8.99 21.03 0.29
CA ARG A 309 9.29 22.43 -0.08
C ARG A 309 8.00 23.15 -0.44
N THR A 310 7.37 23.75 0.56
CA THR A 310 6.16 24.55 0.43
C THR A 310 6.02 25.51 1.61
N GLN A 311 5.21 26.55 1.42
CA GLN A 311 4.81 27.48 2.47
C GLN A 311 3.44 27.09 3.03
N HIS A 312 3.06 27.64 4.20
CA HIS A 312 1.75 27.49 4.84
C HIS A 312 1.29 26.05 4.96
N LYS A 313 1.96 25.29 5.84
CA LYS A 313 1.72 23.86 6.07
C LYS A 313 0.59 23.60 7.05
N TRP A 314 -0.54 23.06 6.57
CA TRP A 314 -1.69 22.69 7.37
C TRP A 314 -1.91 21.18 7.38
N LEU A 315 -2.30 20.63 8.52
CA LEU A 315 -2.66 19.21 8.67
C LEU A 315 -4.13 19.07 9.00
N VAL A 316 -4.84 18.18 8.30
CA VAL A 316 -6.18 17.73 8.62
C VAL A 316 -6.11 16.25 8.93
N ILE A 317 -6.23 15.89 10.20
CA ILE A 317 -5.99 14.55 10.72
C ILE A 317 -7.29 13.98 11.29
N GLY A 318 -7.73 12.86 10.73
CA GLY A 318 -8.83 12.04 11.26
C GLY A 318 -8.33 10.91 12.15
N ASP A 319 -9.27 10.23 12.83
CA ASP A 319 -8.95 9.10 13.70
C ASP A 319 -8.24 7.96 12.97
N MET A 320 -7.33 7.27 13.65
CA MET A 320 -6.92 5.92 13.31
C MET A 320 -7.93 4.94 13.91
N VAL A 321 -8.57 4.13 13.05
CA VAL A 321 -9.60 3.16 13.48
C VAL A 321 -9.02 1.74 13.54
N GLU A 322 -9.74 0.82 14.21
CA GLU A 322 -9.38 -0.60 14.30
C GLU A 322 -8.05 -0.89 15.02
N GLN A 323 -7.64 -0.04 15.97
CA GLN A 323 -6.40 -0.19 16.73
C GLN A 323 -6.56 -1.09 18.00
N GLY A 324 -7.78 -1.43 18.38
CA GLY A 324 -8.04 -2.28 19.54
C GLY A 324 -7.47 -1.71 20.84
N SER A 325 -6.80 -2.52 21.65
CA SER A 325 -6.26 -2.16 22.97
C SER A 325 -5.11 -1.13 22.92
N ILE A 326 -4.46 -0.95 21.78
CA ILE A 326 -3.34 0.00 21.61
C ILE A 326 -3.79 1.38 21.10
N GLU A 327 -5.10 1.61 20.91
CA GLU A 327 -5.68 2.82 20.33
C GLU A 327 -5.16 4.11 20.99
N ARG A 328 -5.12 4.16 22.30
CA ARG A 328 -4.62 5.32 23.04
C ARG A 328 -3.13 5.58 22.74
N HIS A 329 -2.31 4.54 22.89
CA HIS A 329 -0.86 4.64 22.66
C HIS A 329 -0.53 5.10 21.24
N GLU A 330 -1.22 4.55 20.25
CA GLU A 330 -1.03 4.92 18.83
C GLU A 330 -1.37 6.41 18.58
N HIS A 331 -2.46 6.94 19.21
CA HIS A 331 -2.82 8.35 19.05
C HIS A 331 -1.93 9.30 19.85
N GLU A 332 -1.36 8.87 20.97
CA GLU A 332 -0.33 9.61 21.69
C GLU A 332 0.96 9.71 20.84
N LYS A 333 1.39 8.62 20.19
CA LYS A 333 2.52 8.62 19.24
C LYS A 333 2.26 9.46 17.99
N LEU A 334 1.01 9.49 17.51
CA LEU A 334 0.61 10.39 16.44
C LEU A 334 0.85 11.86 16.80
N ALA A 335 0.57 12.27 18.04
CA ALA A 335 0.84 13.63 18.49
C ALA A 335 2.33 13.97 18.41
N GLU A 336 3.22 13.06 18.84
CA GLU A 336 4.67 13.23 18.71
C GLU A 336 5.10 13.43 17.25
N ALA A 337 4.53 12.63 16.34
CA ALA A 337 4.81 12.73 14.90
C ALA A 337 4.31 14.07 14.28
N ILE A 338 3.14 14.56 14.72
CA ILE A 338 2.59 15.86 14.30
C ILE A 338 3.51 17.00 14.78
N ILE A 339 3.93 16.99 16.05
CA ILE A 339 4.87 17.98 16.60
C ILE A 339 6.16 17.98 15.77
N ALA A 340 6.72 16.80 15.50
CA ALA A 340 7.92 16.67 14.67
C ALA A 340 7.74 17.18 13.23
N ALA A 341 6.54 17.14 12.69
CA ALA A 341 6.23 17.66 11.34
C ALA A 341 6.19 19.19 11.28
N ASN A 342 6.06 19.86 12.43
CA ASN A 342 6.06 21.32 12.60
C ASN A 342 5.07 22.06 11.66
N PRO A 343 3.77 21.75 11.72
CA PRO A 343 2.75 22.45 10.92
C PRO A 343 2.42 23.82 11.49
N GLU A 344 1.97 24.76 10.65
CA GLU A 344 1.44 26.06 11.08
C GLU A 344 0.05 25.94 11.71
N GLN A 345 -0.74 24.97 11.24
CA GLN A 345 -2.09 24.71 11.73
C GLN A 345 -2.38 23.21 11.70
N VAL A 346 -3.03 22.72 12.76
CA VAL A 346 -3.58 21.34 12.84
C VAL A 346 -5.09 21.42 13.00
N ILE A 347 -5.79 20.59 12.24
CA ILE A 347 -7.23 20.37 12.35
C ILE A 347 -7.43 18.89 12.65
N LEU A 348 -7.97 18.60 13.83
CA LEU A 348 -8.28 17.24 14.27
C LEU A 348 -9.77 16.97 14.10
N ILE A 349 -10.10 15.80 13.53
CA ILE A 349 -11.50 15.40 13.31
C ILE A 349 -11.71 14.00 13.88
N GLY A 350 -12.53 13.91 14.93
CA GLY A 350 -12.92 12.66 15.55
C GLY A 350 -12.65 12.59 17.04
N ARG A 351 -13.28 11.57 17.67
CA ARG A 351 -13.26 11.38 19.13
C ARG A 351 -11.86 11.03 19.63
N ARG A 352 -11.16 10.14 18.94
CA ARG A 352 -9.86 9.60 19.38
C ARG A 352 -8.75 10.64 19.30
N THR A 353 -8.70 11.38 18.20
CA THR A 353 -7.74 12.50 18.03
C THR A 353 -8.01 13.59 19.05
N ARG A 354 -9.30 13.89 19.39
CA ARG A 354 -9.64 14.82 20.47
C ARG A 354 -9.15 14.33 21.82
N GLU A 355 -9.43 13.05 22.15
CA GLU A 355 -9.22 12.50 23.48
C GLU A 355 -7.74 12.23 23.78
N TYR A 356 -6.98 11.75 22.80
CA TYR A 356 -5.61 11.27 23.03
C TYR A 356 -4.53 12.13 22.37
N THR A 357 -4.80 12.73 21.19
CA THR A 357 -3.82 13.51 20.42
C THR A 357 -3.82 14.98 20.85
N TYR A 358 -5.00 15.61 20.90
CA TYR A 358 -5.16 17.03 21.17
C TYR A 358 -4.52 17.51 22.47
N PRO A 359 -4.67 16.85 23.64
CA PRO A 359 -4.07 17.32 24.90
C PRO A 359 -2.56 17.46 24.83
N ILE A 360 -1.90 16.58 24.08
CA ILE A 360 -0.44 16.60 23.89
C ILE A 360 -0.05 17.78 23.01
N LEU A 361 -0.75 18.00 21.89
CA LEU A 361 -0.49 19.13 20.99
C LEU A 361 -0.72 20.48 21.70
N GLN A 362 -1.79 20.60 22.48
CA GLN A 362 -2.11 21.77 23.26
C GLN A 362 -1.01 22.12 24.29
N LYS A 363 -0.52 21.11 25.00
CA LYS A 363 0.59 21.26 25.96
C LYS A 363 1.88 21.76 25.30
N GLN A 364 2.09 21.42 24.03
CA GLN A 364 3.24 21.83 23.24
C GLN A 364 3.03 23.15 22.45
N GLY A 365 1.90 23.82 22.67
CA GLY A 365 1.59 25.12 22.03
C GLY A 365 1.32 25.01 20.52
N ILE A 366 1.03 23.81 19.98
CA ILE A 366 0.71 23.64 18.57
C ILE A 366 -0.69 24.21 18.28
N LYS A 367 -0.79 25.14 17.33
CA LYS A 367 -2.07 25.73 16.91
C LYS A 367 -3.00 24.65 16.36
N THR A 368 -4.01 24.28 17.15
CA THR A 368 -4.88 23.13 16.88
C THR A 368 -6.34 23.49 17.06
N ASN A 369 -7.17 23.14 16.07
CA ASN A 369 -8.64 23.16 16.16
C ASN A 369 -9.16 21.74 16.14
N VAL A 370 -10.21 21.46 16.91
CA VAL A 370 -10.79 20.12 17.05
C VAL A 370 -12.28 20.14 16.70
N PHE A 371 -12.69 19.25 15.83
CA PHE A 371 -14.09 19.13 15.37
C PHE A 371 -14.58 17.68 15.48
N ASP A 372 -15.87 17.52 15.85
CA ASP A 372 -16.56 16.21 15.76
C ASP A 372 -17.35 16.08 14.47
N ASP A 373 -17.72 17.23 13.88
CA ASP A 373 -18.50 17.31 12.65
C ASP A 373 -17.60 17.73 11.48
N PRO A 374 -17.48 16.90 10.44
CA PRO A 374 -16.74 17.25 9.23
C PRO A 374 -17.22 18.55 8.56
N LYS A 375 -18.50 18.94 8.69
CA LYS A 375 -19.03 20.20 8.15
C LYS A 375 -18.39 21.42 8.79
N LYS A 376 -18.29 21.41 10.12
CA LYS A 376 -17.64 22.51 10.86
C LYS A 376 -16.14 22.61 10.53
N ALA A 377 -15.48 21.48 10.33
CA ALA A 377 -14.08 21.47 9.88
C ALA A 377 -13.96 22.06 8.46
N LEU A 378 -14.87 21.71 7.55
CA LEU A 378 -14.92 22.28 6.20
C LEU A 378 -15.12 23.82 6.24
N GLU A 379 -16.10 24.29 6.98
CA GLU A 379 -16.37 25.72 7.16
C GLU A 379 -15.14 26.46 7.68
N PHE A 380 -14.48 25.90 8.70
CA PHE A 380 -13.25 26.49 9.24
C PHE A 380 -12.12 26.56 8.18
N ILE A 381 -11.93 25.51 7.39
CA ILE A 381 -10.91 25.48 6.32
C ILE A 381 -11.24 26.54 5.26
N GLN A 382 -12.50 26.62 4.80
CA GLN A 382 -12.92 27.58 3.77
C GLN A 382 -12.74 29.04 4.20
N GLN A 383 -12.97 29.34 5.49
CA GLN A 383 -12.85 30.70 6.03
C GLN A 383 -11.43 31.12 6.33
N ASN A 384 -10.55 30.19 6.68
CA ASN A 384 -9.23 30.51 7.21
C ASN A 384 -8.06 30.12 6.29
N ALA A 385 -8.25 29.16 5.37
CA ALA A 385 -7.23 28.74 4.42
C ALA A 385 -7.37 29.53 3.10
N VAL A 386 -6.81 30.74 3.08
CA VAL A 386 -7.01 31.74 1.99
C VAL A 386 -5.72 32.19 1.32
N ASN A 387 -4.55 31.69 1.74
CA ASN A 387 -3.23 32.11 1.28
C ASN A 387 -2.51 31.04 0.42
N GLY A 388 -3.25 30.10 -0.17
CA GLY A 388 -2.66 29.04 -0.98
C GLY A 388 -1.92 27.97 -0.15
N GLU A 389 -2.46 27.68 1.02
CA GLU A 389 -1.93 26.69 1.96
C GLU A 389 -1.75 25.31 1.31
N THR A 390 -0.74 24.61 1.77
CA THR A 390 -0.59 23.18 1.46
C THR A 390 -1.22 22.38 2.59
N VAL A 391 -2.30 21.67 2.27
CA VAL A 391 -3.11 20.94 3.26
C VAL A 391 -2.98 19.44 3.03
N LEU A 392 -2.39 18.74 4.01
CA LEU A 392 -2.33 17.28 4.02
C LEU A 392 -3.54 16.72 4.78
N PHE A 393 -4.31 15.87 4.10
CA PHE A 393 -5.44 15.14 4.68
C PHE A 393 -5.05 13.68 4.92
N LYS A 394 -5.15 13.20 6.18
CA LYS A 394 -4.89 11.81 6.51
C LYS A 394 -5.70 11.33 7.70
N GLY A 395 -6.31 10.16 7.57
CA GLY A 395 -7.15 9.57 8.62
C GLY A 395 -8.51 9.13 8.12
N SER A 396 -9.39 8.78 9.05
CA SER A 396 -10.80 8.50 8.81
C SER A 396 -11.66 9.75 9.05
N GLN A 397 -12.98 9.61 9.22
CA GLN A 397 -13.97 10.68 9.49
C GLN A 397 -14.37 11.51 8.26
N TYR A 398 -14.55 10.82 7.13
CA TYR A 398 -15.06 11.43 5.90
C TYR A 398 -14.19 12.57 5.32
N LEU A 399 -12.89 12.45 5.46
CA LEU A 399 -11.96 13.45 4.93
C LEU A 399 -12.10 13.60 3.41
N GLU A 400 -12.39 12.52 2.69
CA GLU A 400 -12.65 12.54 1.25
C GLU A 400 -13.84 13.42 0.86
N TRP A 401 -14.86 13.56 1.74
CA TRP A 401 -15.98 14.47 1.53
C TRP A 401 -15.54 15.93 1.72
N ILE A 402 -14.74 16.24 2.72
CA ILE A 402 -14.17 17.59 2.91
C ILE A 402 -13.34 17.98 1.70
N ILE A 403 -12.44 17.08 1.25
CA ILE A 403 -11.60 17.32 0.07
C ILE A 403 -12.45 17.63 -1.14
N GLU A 404 -13.50 16.83 -1.39
CA GLU A 404 -14.43 17.02 -2.52
C GLU A 404 -15.02 18.43 -2.58
N LYS A 405 -15.42 18.99 -1.43
CA LYS A 405 -16.00 20.36 -1.32
C LYS A 405 -14.95 21.47 -1.45
N LEU A 406 -13.68 21.14 -1.34
CA LEU A 406 -12.55 22.07 -1.49
C LEU A 406 -11.93 22.02 -2.90
N LEU A 407 -12.31 21.08 -3.77
CA LEU A 407 -11.72 20.96 -5.11
C LEU A 407 -12.00 22.20 -5.99
N LEU A 408 -10.97 22.63 -6.71
CA LEU A 408 -11.11 23.66 -7.75
C LEU A 408 -11.89 23.11 -8.97
N ASN A 409 -11.64 21.84 -9.34
CA ASN A 409 -12.32 21.14 -10.42
C ASN A 409 -13.09 19.95 -9.85
N SER A 410 -14.42 19.98 -9.94
CA SER A 410 -15.29 18.91 -9.44
C SER A 410 -15.02 17.53 -10.08
N LYS A 411 -14.51 17.46 -11.31
CA LYS A 411 -14.12 16.20 -11.96
C LYS A 411 -13.01 15.47 -11.23
N ASP A 412 -12.14 16.17 -10.51
CA ASP A 412 -11.10 15.56 -9.69
C ASP A 412 -11.65 14.71 -8.52
N ALA A 413 -12.96 14.82 -8.22
CA ALA A 413 -13.63 13.97 -7.24
C ALA A 413 -13.54 12.48 -7.58
N GLU A 414 -13.43 12.10 -8.86
CA GLU A 414 -13.24 10.71 -9.29
C GLU A 414 -11.92 10.13 -8.83
N ARG A 415 -10.93 10.95 -8.52
CA ARG A 415 -9.61 10.57 -8.00
C ARG A 415 -9.58 10.37 -6.49
N LEU A 416 -10.69 10.64 -5.78
CA LEU A 416 -10.82 10.46 -4.33
C LEU A 416 -11.20 9.01 -4.00
N PRO A 417 -10.86 8.50 -2.79
CA PRO A 417 -11.26 7.16 -2.35
C PRO A 417 -12.76 7.09 -1.99
N ARG A 418 -13.26 5.85 -1.82
CA ARG A 418 -14.60 5.56 -1.30
C ARG A 418 -15.74 6.16 -2.14
N ARG A 419 -15.66 5.94 -3.48
CA ARG A 419 -16.67 6.35 -4.47
C ARG A 419 -17.75 5.29 -4.74
N GLU A 420 -17.66 4.13 -4.11
CA GLU A 420 -18.67 3.09 -4.25
C GLU A 420 -20.00 3.47 -3.56
N LYS A 421 -21.12 2.99 -4.10
CA LYS A 421 -22.50 3.25 -3.60
C LYS A 421 -22.68 3.00 -2.10
N ALA A 422 -21.93 2.05 -1.53
CA ALA A 422 -21.99 1.77 -0.10
C ALA A 422 -21.36 2.89 0.76
N ALA A 423 -20.32 3.55 0.26
CA ALA A 423 -19.71 4.70 0.93
C ALA A 423 -20.60 5.95 0.80
N GLU A 424 -21.21 6.16 -0.37
CA GLU A 424 -22.20 7.24 -0.59
C GLU A 424 -23.37 7.15 0.40
N LYS A 425 -24.00 5.98 0.53
CA LYS A 425 -25.08 5.75 1.51
C LYS A 425 -24.63 5.98 2.96
N ARG A 426 -23.36 5.74 3.30
CA ARG A 426 -22.84 6.05 4.65
C ARG A 426 -22.72 7.56 4.86
N ARG A 427 -22.29 8.32 3.84
CA ARG A 427 -22.23 9.79 3.87
C ARG A 427 -23.63 10.39 3.99
N GLU A 428 -24.59 9.96 3.15
CA GLU A 428 -25.99 10.39 3.19
C GLU A 428 -26.63 10.23 4.58
N LYS A 429 -26.41 9.06 5.23
CA LYS A 429 -26.88 8.81 6.62
C LYS A 429 -26.31 9.79 7.64
N ARG A 430 -25.19 10.43 7.35
CA ARG A 430 -24.56 11.47 8.18
C ARG A 430 -24.91 12.88 7.71
N GLY A 431 -25.79 13.02 6.70
CA GLY A 431 -26.13 14.31 6.10
C GLY A 431 -24.95 14.96 5.34
N LEU A 432 -24.02 14.18 4.84
CA LEU A 432 -22.86 14.60 4.06
C LEU A 432 -23.13 14.34 2.57
N ASN A 433 -23.91 15.22 1.94
CA ASN A 433 -24.26 15.16 0.51
C ASN A 433 -23.37 16.09 -0.31
#